data_7ca3edaa459aa9f9d56239ddb818da09
#
_entry.id   7ca3edaa459aa9f9d56239ddb818da09
#
_cell.length_a   1.000
_cell.length_b   1.000
_cell.length_c   1.000
_cell.angle_alpha   90.00
_cell.angle_beta   90.00
_cell.angle_gamma   90.00
#
_symmetry.space_group_name_H-M   'P 1'
#
loop_
_entity.id
_entity.type
_entity.pdbx_description
1 polymer ?
#
loop_
_entity_poly.entity_id
_entity_poly.type
_entity_poly.pdbx_seq_one_letter_code
_entity_poly.pdbx_strand_id
1 'polypeptide(L)'
;MNRREWVLYGQKELEEAQIENASGDAWYLFSECFHISREDYLFGMTDEINDKEAEERYKELIQKRKEHVPLQYILGTQEFMGYTFKVTPDVLIPRADTETVLEEVLDQLKQSKKPDTILDICTGSGCIAISLALILKPEVCVGTDISEKALKIAKANGENLAPMVKFIQSDLFENVTGSYDLIISNPPYITTEECGKLMPEVKDYEPMLALDGKEDGLYFYKKIIKEAKNYLNPQGML
;
A
#
# COMPACT_ATOMS: atom_id res chain seq x y z
N MET A 1 -12.33 -15.97 28.08
CA MET A 1 -13.24 -15.97 26.93
C MET A 1 -12.74 -16.97 25.90
N ASN A 2 -13.67 -17.64 25.18
CA ASN A 2 -13.26 -18.50 24.07
C ASN A 2 -12.90 -17.68 22.81
N ARG A 3 -12.35 -18.35 21.77
CA ARG A 3 -11.89 -17.66 20.54
C ARG A 3 -13.02 -16.89 19.85
N ARG A 4 -14.21 -17.48 19.76
CA ARG A 4 -15.39 -16.83 19.15
C ARG A 4 -15.84 -15.60 19.93
N GLU A 5 -15.84 -15.68 21.24
CA GLU A 5 -16.23 -14.55 22.11
C GLU A 5 -15.28 -13.38 21.96
N TRP A 6 -13.98 -13.61 21.80
CA TRP A 6 -12.98 -12.55 21.54
C TRP A 6 -13.22 -11.85 20.20
N VAL A 7 -13.45 -12.61 19.13
CA VAL A 7 -13.74 -12.00 17.80
C VAL A 7 -15.04 -11.19 17.86
N LEU A 8 -16.09 -11.72 18.48
CA LEU A 8 -17.38 -11.02 18.64
C LEU A 8 -17.26 -9.78 19.52
N TYR A 9 -16.43 -9.82 20.56
CA TYR A 9 -16.11 -8.64 21.36
C TYR A 9 -15.52 -7.53 20.51
N GLY A 10 -14.46 -7.83 19.75
CA GLY A 10 -13.82 -6.84 18.88
C GLY A 10 -14.76 -6.32 17.80
N GLN A 11 -15.52 -7.21 17.16
CA GLN A 11 -16.53 -6.81 16.16
C GLN A 11 -17.52 -5.80 16.75
N LYS A 12 -18.10 -6.10 17.92
CA LYS A 12 -19.05 -5.22 18.58
C LYS A 12 -18.47 -3.86 18.91
N GLU A 13 -17.26 -3.84 19.47
CA GLU A 13 -16.56 -2.59 19.80
C GLU A 13 -16.33 -1.71 18.55
N LEU A 14 -15.97 -2.33 17.41
CA LEU A 14 -15.74 -1.63 16.16
C LEU A 14 -17.04 -1.19 15.47
N GLU A 15 -18.12 -1.97 15.56
CA GLU A 15 -19.46 -1.58 15.09
C GLU A 15 -19.98 -0.35 15.85
N GLU A 16 -19.82 -0.30 17.19
CA GLU A 16 -20.17 0.87 18.01
C GLU A 16 -19.37 2.13 17.62
N ALA A 17 -18.16 1.96 17.12
CA ALA A 17 -17.31 3.04 16.58
C ALA A 17 -17.57 3.33 15.09
N GLN A 18 -18.57 2.70 14.48
CA GLN A 18 -18.94 2.89 13.07
C GLN A 18 -17.83 2.52 12.08
N ILE A 19 -16.98 1.55 12.41
CA ILE A 19 -16.00 0.99 11.49
C ILE A 19 -16.72 0.14 10.44
N GLU A 20 -16.51 0.45 9.17
CA GLU A 20 -17.26 -0.16 8.06
C GLU A 20 -17.04 -1.68 7.97
N ASN A 21 -15.80 -2.15 8.10
CA ASN A 21 -15.46 -3.59 8.06
C ASN A 21 -15.17 -4.17 9.44
N ALA A 22 -16.00 -3.84 10.44
CA ALA A 22 -15.80 -4.21 11.84
C ALA A 22 -15.50 -5.70 12.05
N SER A 23 -16.21 -6.60 11.35
CA SER A 23 -16.01 -8.05 11.47
C SER A 23 -14.65 -8.51 10.92
N GLY A 24 -14.25 -8.00 9.75
CA GLY A 24 -12.96 -8.32 9.16
C GLY A 24 -11.80 -7.78 9.99
N ASP A 25 -11.90 -6.53 10.41
CA ASP A 25 -10.86 -5.86 11.18
C ASP A 25 -10.66 -6.54 12.56
N ALA A 26 -11.77 -6.88 13.25
CA ALA A 26 -11.70 -7.63 14.50
C ALA A 26 -11.01 -8.99 14.33
N TRP A 27 -11.32 -9.68 13.23
CA TRP A 27 -10.68 -10.96 12.91
C TRP A 27 -9.16 -10.81 12.67
N TYR A 28 -8.74 -9.84 11.85
CA TYR A 28 -7.32 -9.64 11.56
C TYR A 28 -6.54 -9.27 12.82
N LEU A 29 -7.07 -8.37 13.64
CA LEU A 29 -6.46 -8.00 14.91
C LEU A 29 -6.41 -9.18 15.90
N PHE A 30 -7.46 -10.00 15.93
CA PHE A 30 -7.47 -11.22 16.73
C PHE A 30 -6.39 -12.21 16.28
N SER A 31 -6.34 -12.51 14.98
CA SER A 31 -5.33 -13.40 14.39
C SER A 31 -3.91 -12.95 14.69
N GLU A 32 -3.64 -11.65 14.57
CA GLU A 32 -2.33 -11.05 14.87
C GLU A 32 -1.94 -11.19 16.34
N CYS A 33 -2.87 -10.91 17.27
CA CYS A 33 -2.56 -10.94 18.70
C CYS A 33 -2.41 -12.35 19.27
N PHE A 34 -3.26 -13.25 18.83
CA PHE A 34 -3.31 -14.63 19.39
C PHE A 34 -2.56 -15.64 18.53
N HIS A 35 -2.01 -15.25 17.40
CA HIS A 35 -1.30 -16.12 16.44
C HIS A 35 -2.13 -17.34 16.02
N ILE A 36 -3.45 -17.15 15.82
CA ILE A 36 -4.41 -18.19 15.47
C ILE A 36 -4.75 -18.06 13.98
N SER A 37 -4.51 -19.13 13.21
CA SER A 37 -4.89 -19.18 11.79
C SER A 37 -6.41 -19.28 11.61
N ARG A 38 -6.88 -19.06 10.36
CA ARG A 38 -8.31 -19.21 10.05
C ARG A 38 -8.80 -20.64 10.28
N GLU A 39 -7.98 -21.64 9.93
CA GLU A 39 -8.25 -23.05 10.13
C GLU A 39 -8.33 -23.40 11.62
N ASP A 40 -7.32 -22.99 12.41
CA ASP A 40 -7.30 -23.26 13.85
C ASP A 40 -8.47 -22.60 14.58
N TYR A 41 -8.86 -21.40 14.11
CA TYR A 41 -10.07 -20.74 14.64
C TYR A 41 -11.32 -21.55 14.36
N LEU A 42 -11.53 -22.04 13.13
CA LEU A 42 -12.72 -22.78 12.75
C LEU A 42 -12.84 -24.10 13.51
N PHE A 43 -11.73 -24.79 13.75
CA PHE A 43 -11.72 -26.06 14.51
C PHE A 43 -11.84 -25.87 16.03
N GLY A 44 -11.35 -24.72 16.54
CA GLY A 44 -11.30 -24.46 17.99
C GLY A 44 -12.09 -23.23 18.44
N MET A 45 -13.19 -22.88 17.79
CA MET A 45 -13.97 -21.67 18.12
C MET A 45 -14.40 -21.58 19.59
N THR A 46 -14.64 -22.73 20.23
CA THR A 46 -15.07 -22.84 21.64
C THR A 46 -13.92 -23.02 22.62
N ASP A 47 -12.68 -23.10 22.14
CA ASP A 47 -11.51 -23.26 22.99
C ASP A 47 -11.25 -21.95 23.76
N GLU A 48 -11.05 -22.10 25.07
CA GLU A 48 -10.74 -20.97 25.91
C GLU A 48 -9.30 -20.46 25.67
N ILE A 49 -9.15 -19.13 25.65
CA ILE A 49 -7.86 -18.46 25.61
C ILE A 49 -7.56 -17.95 27.03
N ASN A 50 -6.36 -18.27 27.51
CA ASN A 50 -5.85 -17.82 28.79
C ASN A 50 -4.44 -17.16 28.60
N ASP A 51 -4.34 -16.21 27.67
CA ASP A 51 -3.14 -15.44 27.39
C ASP A 51 -3.43 -13.97 27.68
N LYS A 52 -3.08 -13.52 28.89
CA LYS A 52 -3.38 -12.16 29.34
C LYS A 52 -2.65 -11.08 28.54
N GLU A 53 -1.44 -11.37 28.06
CA GLU A 53 -0.66 -10.41 27.27
C GLU A 53 -1.31 -10.20 25.90
N ALA A 54 -1.68 -11.28 25.23
CA ALA A 54 -2.41 -11.22 23.96
C ALA A 54 -3.80 -10.57 24.11
N GLU A 55 -4.51 -10.84 25.22
CA GLU A 55 -5.80 -10.22 25.53
C GLU A 55 -5.70 -8.69 25.71
N GLU A 56 -4.68 -8.23 26.46
CA GLU A 56 -4.44 -6.78 26.66
C GLU A 56 -4.04 -6.13 25.33
N ARG A 57 -3.10 -6.73 24.60
CA ARG A 57 -2.69 -6.25 23.28
C ARG A 57 -3.89 -6.16 22.31
N TYR A 58 -4.74 -7.16 22.26
CA TYR A 58 -5.93 -7.14 21.40
C TYR A 58 -6.85 -5.95 21.73
N LYS A 59 -7.14 -5.71 23.03
CA LYS A 59 -7.95 -4.56 23.45
C LYS A 59 -7.33 -3.23 23.07
N GLU A 60 -6.00 -3.11 23.19
CA GLU A 60 -5.28 -1.90 22.76
C GLU A 60 -5.38 -1.68 21.26
N LEU A 61 -5.26 -2.74 20.43
CA LEU A 61 -5.39 -2.61 18.99
C LEU A 61 -6.81 -2.31 18.57
N ILE A 62 -7.81 -2.90 19.20
CA ILE A 62 -9.23 -2.56 19.00
C ILE A 62 -9.47 -1.08 19.34
N GLN A 63 -8.90 -0.57 20.44
CA GLN A 63 -9.04 0.84 20.81
C GLN A 63 -8.43 1.77 19.75
N LYS A 64 -7.23 1.47 19.24
CA LYS A 64 -6.63 2.22 18.12
C LYS A 64 -7.53 2.21 16.88
N ARG A 65 -8.09 1.05 16.55
CA ARG A 65 -8.99 0.93 15.39
C ARG A 65 -10.28 1.74 15.58
N LYS A 66 -10.84 1.79 16.79
CA LYS A 66 -11.98 2.66 17.15
C LYS A 66 -11.68 4.16 16.94
N GLU A 67 -10.43 4.55 17.05
CA GLU A 67 -9.96 5.92 16.75
C GLU A 67 -9.76 6.15 15.25
N HIS A 68 -10.23 5.24 14.41
CA HIS A 68 -10.09 5.25 12.94
C HIS A 68 -8.64 5.13 12.44
N VAL A 69 -7.68 4.67 13.25
CA VAL A 69 -6.36 4.30 12.72
C VAL A 69 -6.55 3.19 11.69
N PRO A 70 -6.05 3.31 10.47
CA PRO A 70 -6.17 2.26 9.46
C PRO A 70 -5.65 0.91 9.96
N LEU A 71 -6.39 -0.16 9.69
CA LEU A 71 -6.00 -1.52 10.08
C LEU A 71 -4.57 -1.85 9.66
N GLN A 72 -4.21 -1.48 8.42
CA GLN A 72 -2.90 -1.75 7.84
C GLN A 72 -1.77 -1.04 8.59
N TYR A 73 -2.00 0.16 9.12
CA TYR A 73 -1.00 0.84 9.96
C TYR A 73 -0.91 0.23 11.35
N ILE A 74 -2.02 -0.33 11.87
CA ILE A 74 -2.00 -1.07 13.14
C ILE A 74 -1.20 -2.37 12.98
N LEU A 75 -1.41 -3.11 11.88
CA LEU A 75 -0.69 -4.35 11.56
C LEU A 75 0.72 -4.09 11.04
N GLY A 76 1.00 -2.89 10.50
CA GLY A 76 2.26 -2.52 9.88
C GLY A 76 2.47 -3.09 8.49
N THR A 77 1.48 -3.78 7.91
CA THR A 77 1.60 -4.46 6.62
C THR A 77 0.33 -4.33 5.77
N GLN A 78 0.50 -4.43 4.43
CA GLN A 78 -0.56 -4.54 3.44
C GLN A 78 -0.16 -5.55 2.37
N GLU A 79 -1.07 -6.41 1.97
CA GLU A 79 -0.89 -7.27 0.80
C GLU A 79 -1.13 -6.47 -0.49
N PHE A 80 -0.29 -6.70 -1.49
CA PHE A 80 -0.42 -6.13 -2.84
C PHE A 80 0.21 -7.08 -3.85
N MET A 81 -0.53 -7.43 -4.91
CA MET A 81 -0.09 -8.39 -5.96
C MET A 81 0.42 -9.73 -5.40
N GLY A 82 -0.14 -10.18 -4.27
CA GLY A 82 0.27 -11.42 -3.59
C GLY A 82 1.56 -11.33 -2.76
N TYR A 83 2.10 -10.13 -2.58
CA TYR A 83 3.27 -9.87 -1.73
C TYR A 83 2.88 -9.03 -0.52
N THR A 84 3.53 -9.25 0.62
CA THR A 84 3.31 -8.47 1.84
C THR A 84 4.28 -7.30 1.92
N PHE A 85 3.75 -6.08 1.91
CA PHE A 85 4.51 -4.84 2.00
C PHE A 85 4.39 -4.22 3.40
N LYS A 86 5.50 -3.75 3.93
CA LYS A 86 5.51 -2.88 5.11
C LYS A 86 4.87 -1.55 4.76
N VAL A 87 3.98 -1.07 5.64
CA VAL A 87 3.35 0.25 5.54
C VAL A 87 3.39 0.99 6.87
N THR A 88 3.47 2.30 6.80
CA THR A 88 3.45 3.22 7.95
C THR A 88 2.71 4.50 7.52
N PRO A 89 2.36 5.41 8.46
CA PRO A 89 1.78 6.71 8.10
C PRO A 89 2.64 7.60 7.17
N ASP A 90 3.82 7.14 6.79
CA ASP A 90 4.71 7.84 5.84
C ASP A 90 4.44 7.48 4.38
N VAL A 91 3.59 6.48 4.10
CA VAL A 91 3.24 6.02 2.73
C VAL A 91 1.74 5.80 2.58
N LEU A 92 1.22 6.00 1.37
CA LEU A 92 -0.13 5.56 1.02
C LEU A 92 -0.24 4.04 1.19
N ILE A 93 -1.33 3.58 1.78
CA ILE A 93 -1.65 2.14 1.82
C ILE A 93 -1.94 1.67 0.39
N PRO A 94 -1.23 0.65 -0.14
CA PRO A 94 -1.52 0.10 -1.47
C PRO A 94 -2.99 -0.28 -1.64
N ARG A 95 -3.59 0.08 -2.78
CA ARG A 95 -5.03 -0.06 -3.07
C ARG A 95 -5.30 -1.17 -4.10
N ALA A 96 -6.42 -1.84 -3.94
CA ALA A 96 -6.89 -2.86 -4.89
C ALA A 96 -7.12 -2.29 -6.31
N ASP A 97 -7.57 -1.04 -6.44
CA ASP A 97 -7.70 -0.39 -7.74
C ASP A 97 -6.35 -0.28 -8.46
N THR A 98 -5.26 -0.07 -7.72
CA THR A 98 -3.91 -0.05 -8.29
C THR A 98 -3.46 -1.44 -8.74
N GLU A 99 -3.87 -2.51 -8.05
CA GLU A 99 -3.63 -3.89 -8.51
C GLU A 99 -4.34 -4.14 -9.84
N THR A 100 -5.62 -3.73 -9.97
CA THR A 100 -6.39 -3.88 -11.20
C THR A 100 -5.73 -3.18 -12.39
N VAL A 101 -5.23 -1.94 -12.19
CA VAL A 101 -4.49 -1.23 -13.24
C VAL A 101 -3.20 -1.96 -13.58
N LEU A 102 -2.48 -2.47 -12.59
CA LEU A 102 -1.23 -3.19 -12.82
C LEU A 102 -1.45 -4.52 -13.57
N GLU A 103 -2.53 -5.25 -13.26
CA GLU A 103 -2.92 -6.45 -14.00
C GLU A 103 -3.21 -6.14 -15.46
N GLU A 104 -3.92 -5.04 -15.76
CA GLU A 104 -4.18 -4.61 -17.13
C GLU A 104 -2.88 -4.27 -17.87
N VAL A 105 -1.94 -3.56 -17.22
CA VAL A 105 -0.61 -3.28 -17.80
C VAL A 105 0.13 -4.58 -18.10
N LEU A 106 0.12 -5.54 -17.18
CA LEU A 106 0.76 -6.84 -17.37
C LEU A 106 0.14 -7.64 -18.51
N ASP A 107 -1.18 -7.56 -18.69
CA ASP A 107 -1.89 -8.22 -19.80
C ASP A 107 -1.55 -7.59 -21.16
N GLN A 108 -1.44 -6.28 -21.24
CA GLN A 108 -0.98 -5.60 -22.44
C GLN A 108 0.48 -5.97 -22.80
N LEU A 109 1.34 -6.09 -21.79
CA LEU A 109 2.74 -6.48 -21.98
C LEU A 109 2.90 -7.93 -22.47
N LYS A 110 1.93 -8.84 -22.25
CA LYS A 110 1.97 -10.20 -22.81
C LYS A 110 1.97 -10.23 -24.35
N GLN A 111 1.46 -9.17 -24.98
CA GLN A 111 1.36 -9.05 -26.45
C GLN A 111 2.51 -8.21 -27.05
N SER A 112 3.43 -7.70 -26.22
CA SER A 112 4.53 -6.83 -26.63
C SER A 112 5.87 -7.37 -26.13
N LYS A 113 6.96 -6.71 -26.52
CA LYS A 113 8.27 -7.00 -25.93
C LYS A 113 8.24 -6.68 -24.43
N LYS A 114 8.72 -7.60 -23.63
CA LYS A 114 8.90 -7.39 -22.19
C LYS A 114 9.82 -6.19 -21.95
N PRO A 115 9.48 -5.26 -21.02
CA PRO A 115 10.32 -4.13 -20.69
C PRO A 115 11.60 -4.59 -19.98
N ASP A 116 12.74 -4.13 -20.49
CA ASP A 116 14.05 -4.34 -19.85
C ASP A 116 14.34 -3.27 -18.79
N THR A 117 13.72 -2.09 -18.94
CA THR A 117 13.91 -0.95 -18.04
C THR A 117 12.56 -0.38 -17.57
N ILE A 118 12.37 -0.26 -16.25
CA ILE A 118 11.12 0.20 -15.61
C ILE A 118 11.41 1.37 -14.68
N LEU A 119 10.57 2.41 -14.75
CA LEU A 119 10.54 3.54 -13.84
C LEU A 119 9.16 3.68 -13.20
N ASP A 120 9.11 3.65 -11.87
CA ASP A 120 7.92 3.94 -11.07
C ASP A 120 8.06 5.31 -10.41
N ILE A 121 7.21 6.26 -10.81
CA ILE A 121 7.20 7.64 -10.28
C ILE A 121 6.12 7.76 -9.21
N CYS A 122 6.44 8.45 -8.11
CA CYS A 122 5.61 8.50 -6.90
C CYS A 122 5.45 7.09 -6.28
N THR A 123 6.57 6.40 -6.11
CA THR A 123 6.62 4.97 -5.77
C THR A 123 6.04 4.64 -4.39
N GLY A 124 5.95 5.60 -3.46
CA GLY A 124 5.39 5.43 -2.13
C GLY A 124 6.07 4.30 -1.34
N SER A 125 5.35 3.23 -1.04
CA SER A 125 5.87 2.03 -0.38
C SER A 125 6.77 1.16 -1.27
N GLY A 126 6.88 1.48 -2.56
CA GLY A 126 7.59 0.68 -3.55
C GLY A 126 6.76 -0.47 -4.13
N CYS A 127 5.47 -0.58 -3.80
CA CYS A 127 4.66 -1.76 -4.13
C CYS A 127 4.56 -2.00 -5.64
N ILE A 128 4.43 -0.97 -6.48
CA ILE A 128 4.39 -1.11 -7.94
C ILE A 128 5.75 -1.53 -8.49
N ALA A 129 6.81 -0.78 -8.17
CA ALA A 129 8.17 -1.08 -8.66
C ALA A 129 8.62 -2.50 -8.28
N ILE A 130 8.41 -2.89 -7.02
CA ILE A 130 8.81 -4.20 -6.49
C ILE A 130 8.01 -5.32 -7.16
N SER A 131 6.68 -5.18 -7.24
CA SER A 131 5.83 -6.19 -7.88
C SER A 131 6.19 -6.39 -9.35
N LEU A 132 6.40 -5.30 -10.10
CA LEU A 132 6.86 -5.38 -11.48
C LEU A 132 8.24 -6.03 -11.60
N ALA A 133 9.17 -5.70 -10.70
CA ALA A 133 10.50 -6.30 -10.70
C ALA A 133 10.45 -7.83 -10.46
N LEU A 134 9.58 -8.29 -9.57
CA LEU A 134 9.40 -9.72 -9.27
C LEU A 134 8.73 -10.48 -10.43
N ILE A 135 7.71 -9.88 -11.04
CA ILE A 135 6.91 -10.50 -12.12
C ILE A 135 7.68 -10.47 -13.44
N LEU A 136 8.18 -9.30 -13.82
CA LEU A 136 8.78 -9.08 -15.13
C LEU A 136 10.29 -9.33 -15.17
N LYS A 137 10.99 -9.24 -14.05
CA LYS A 137 12.45 -9.40 -13.94
C LYS A 137 13.21 -8.54 -14.96
N PRO A 138 13.04 -7.22 -14.96
CA PRO A 138 13.75 -6.30 -15.84
C PRO A 138 15.25 -6.24 -15.49
N GLU A 139 16.08 -5.72 -16.41
CA GLU A 139 17.48 -5.45 -16.12
C GLU A 139 17.67 -4.26 -15.16
N VAL A 140 16.78 -3.25 -15.30
CA VAL A 140 16.76 -2.06 -14.45
C VAL A 140 15.35 -1.77 -13.99
N CYS A 141 15.17 -1.61 -12.68
CA CYS A 141 13.93 -1.12 -12.08
C CYS A 141 14.25 -0.02 -11.07
N VAL A 142 13.65 1.14 -11.28
CA VAL A 142 13.86 2.34 -10.44
C VAL A 142 12.51 2.83 -9.93
N GLY A 143 12.42 3.06 -8.61
CA GLY A 143 11.30 3.76 -7.99
C GLY A 143 11.75 5.15 -7.53
N THR A 144 10.95 6.18 -7.79
CA THR A 144 11.25 7.55 -7.34
C THR A 144 10.12 8.11 -6.49
N ASP A 145 10.46 8.89 -5.49
CA ASP A 145 9.52 9.63 -4.65
C ASP A 145 10.16 10.92 -4.14
N ILE A 146 9.37 11.95 -3.92
CA ILE A 146 9.83 13.20 -3.32
C ILE A 146 10.07 13.03 -1.81
N SER A 147 9.29 12.15 -1.17
CA SER A 147 9.33 11.89 0.27
C SER A 147 10.48 10.95 0.64
N GLU A 148 11.48 11.49 1.35
CA GLU A 148 12.55 10.66 1.93
C GLU A 148 12.01 9.60 2.90
N LYS A 149 10.92 9.90 3.60
CA LYS A 149 10.27 8.97 4.53
C LYS A 149 9.63 7.80 3.79
N ALA A 150 8.92 8.07 2.69
CA ALA A 150 8.36 7.03 1.83
C ALA A 150 9.48 6.14 1.26
N LEU A 151 10.57 6.73 0.80
CA LEU A 151 11.72 5.99 0.29
C LEU A 151 12.41 5.10 1.32
N LYS A 152 12.36 5.44 2.61
CA LYS A 152 12.85 4.54 3.68
C LYS A 152 12.00 3.27 3.76
N ILE A 153 10.69 3.39 3.61
CA ILE A 153 9.76 2.25 3.58
C ILE A 153 9.96 1.44 2.29
N ALA A 154 10.02 2.11 1.13
CA ALA A 154 10.27 1.46 -0.15
C ALA A 154 11.59 0.66 -0.16
N LYS A 155 12.66 1.22 0.39
CA LYS A 155 13.95 0.54 0.52
C LYS A 155 13.86 -0.69 1.43
N ALA A 156 13.19 -0.57 2.59
CA ALA A 156 13.00 -1.71 3.49
C ALA A 156 12.18 -2.84 2.83
N ASN A 157 11.14 -2.49 2.05
CA ASN A 157 10.39 -3.45 1.26
C ASN A 157 11.25 -4.07 0.13
N GLY A 158 12.03 -3.24 -0.56
CA GLY A 158 12.94 -3.69 -1.62
C GLY A 158 14.01 -4.64 -1.09
N GLU A 159 14.67 -4.32 0.02
CA GLU A 159 15.67 -5.19 0.66
C GLU A 159 15.11 -6.57 0.99
N ASN A 160 13.84 -6.62 1.42
CA ASN A 160 13.19 -7.88 1.78
C ASN A 160 12.68 -8.68 0.56
N LEU A 161 12.10 -8.02 -0.44
CA LEU A 161 11.37 -8.67 -1.54
C LEU A 161 12.15 -8.67 -2.86
N ALA A 162 12.77 -7.54 -3.23
CA ALA A 162 13.38 -7.32 -4.54
C ALA A 162 14.61 -6.39 -4.45
N PRO A 163 15.76 -6.88 -3.93
CA PRO A 163 16.94 -6.04 -3.67
C PRO A 163 17.58 -5.43 -4.93
N MET A 164 17.14 -5.85 -6.13
CA MET A 164 17.60 -5.25 -7.39
C MET A 164 16.92 -3.90 -7.72
N VAL A 165 15.80 -3.56 -7.06
CA VAL A 165 15.09 -2.30 -7.28
C VAL A 165 15.87 -1.14 -6.64
N LYS A 166 16.11 -0.08 -7.39
CA LYS A 166 16.78 1.13 -6.89
C LYS A 166 15.75 2.21 -6.55
N PHE A 167 15.90 2.84 -5.40
CA PHE A 167 15.02 3.92 -4.95
C PHE A 167 15.80 5.24 -4.85
N ILE A 168 15.31 6.29 -5.55
CA ILE A 168 15.95 7.58 -5.72
C ILE A 168 14.99 8.68 -5.28
N GLN A 169 15.46 9.65 -4.50
CA GLN A 169 14.68 10.83 -4.18
C GLN A 169 14.62 11.76 -5.40
N SER A 170 13.40 12.10 -5.83
CA SER A 170 13.17 12.97 -6.98
C SER A 170 11.79 13.64 -6.91
N ASP A 171 11.72 14.92 -7.24
CA ASP A 171 10.44 15.54 -7.62
C ASP A 171 10.18 15.15 -9.08
N LEU A 172 9.27 14.18 -9.26
CA LEU A 172 8.99 13.55 -10.55
C LEU A 172 10.28 13.11 -11.25
N PHE A 173 10.66 13.76 -12.36
CA PHE A 173 11.82 13.41 -13.19
C PHE A 173 13.12 14.14 -12.84
N GLU A 174 13.13 15.03 -11.86
CA GLU A 174 14.26 15.96 -11.61
C GLU A 174 15.62 15.25 -11.46
N ASN A 175 15.65 14.11 -10.77
CA ASN A 175 16.86 13.32 -10.54
C ASN A 175 16.87 11.99 -11.33
N VAL A 176 15.93 11.83 -12.28
CA VAL A 176 15.85 10.64 -13.14
C VAL A 176 16.87 10.74 -14.25
N THR A 177 17.60 9.67 -14.51
CA THR A 177 18.57 9.55 -15.60
C THR A 177 18.29 8.33 -16.46
N GLY A 178 18.67 8.40 -17.75
CA GLY A 178 18.45 7.29 -18.69
C GLY A 178 17.08 7.32 -19.36
N SER A 179 16.74 6.21 -20.01
CA SER A 179 15.46 6.03 -20.69
C SER A 179 14.87 4.67 -20.34
N TYR A 180 13.54 4.56 -20.41
CA TYR A 180 12.79 3.43 -19.89
C TYR A 180 11.82 2.87 -20.92
N ASP A 181 11.64 1.56 -20.90
CA ASP A 181 10.65 0.88 -21.73
C ASP A 181 9.24 0.98 -21.15
N LEU A 182 9.15 1.05 -19.79
CA LEU A 182 7.92 1.28 -19.07
C LEU A 182 8.14 2.38 -18.03
N ILE A 183 7.33 3.42 -18.09
CA ILE A 183 7.16 4.41 -17.03
C ILE A 183 5.77 4.19 -16.45
N ILE A 184 5.65 4.10 -15.14
CA ILE A 184 4.38 3.91 -14.46
C ILE A 184 4.30 4.88 -13.28
N SER A 185 3.09 5.33 -12.93
CA SER A 185 2.89 6.20 -11.77
C SER A 185 1.47 6.10 -11.26
N ASN A 186 1.33 6.08 -9.94
CA ASN A 186 0.07 6.38 -9.26
C ASN A 186 0.27 7.68 -8.46
N PRO A 187 0.23 8.85 -9.11
CA PRO A 187 0.48 10.13 -8.47
C PRO A 187 -0.73 10.59 -7.67
N PRO A 188 -0.58 11.58 -6.76
CA PRO A 188 -1.72 12.20 -6.07
C PRO A 188 -2.71 12.80 -7.07
N TYR A 189 -4.01 12.50 -6.89
CA TYR A 189 -5.07 12.90 -7.84
C TYR A 189 -6.36 13.40 -7.19
N ILE A 190 -6.44 13.43 -5.87
CA ILE A 190 -7.62 13.95 -5.16
C ILE A 190 -7.51 15.47 -5.13
N THR A 191 -8.59 16.17 -5.44
CA THR A 191 -8.56 17.64 -5.36
C THR A 191 -8.34 18.10 -3.93
N THR A 192 -7.67 19.24 -3.73
CA THR A 192 -7.44 19.81 -2.39
C THR A 192 -8.75 19.95 -1.59
N GLU A 193 -9.86 20.32 -2.27
CA GLU A 193 -11.18 20.42 -1.63
C GLU A 193 -11.69 19.06 -1.16
N GLU A 194 -11.58 18.03 -2.00
CA GLU A 194 -12.05 16.67 -1.68
C GLU A 194 -11.22 16.00 -0.60
N CYS A 195 -9.92 16.31 -0.50
CA CYS A 195 -9.08 15.81 0.60
C CYS A 195 -9.67 16.14 1.97
N GLY A 196 -10.33 17.29 2.11
CA GLY A 196 -11.01 17.68 3.34
C GLY A 196 -12.27 16.85 3.68
N LYS A 197 -12.82 16.11 2.71
CA LYS A 197 -14.08 15.35 2.82
C LYS A 197 -13.84 13.83 2.87
N LEU A 198 -12.60 13.39 2.81
CA LEU A 198 -12.25 11.97 2.87
C LEU A 198 -12.64 11.36 4.22
N MET A 199 -12.79 10.03 4.23
CA MET A 199 -13.02 9.27 5.45
C MET A 199 -11.92 9.55 6.49
N PRO A 200 -12.24 9.56 7.79
CA PRO A 200 -11.26 9.83 8.85
C PRO A 200 -9.98 9.02 8.73
N GLU A 201 -10.08 7.74 8.39
CA GLU A 201 -8.94 6.83 8.18
C GLU A 201 -7.94 7.36 7.16
N VAL A 202 -8.42 7.94 6.07
CA VAL A 202 -7.58 8.47 4.99
C VAL A 202 -7.09 9.88 5.34
N LYS A 203 -8.03 10.76 5.68
CA LYS A 203 -7.75 12.18 5.90
C LYS A 203 -6.79 12.44 7.06
N ASP A 204 -6.97 11.72 8.19
CA ASP A 204 -6.29 12.01 9.43
C ASP A 204 -5.00 11.19 9.61
N TYR A 205 -4.84 10.11 8.85
CA TYR A 205 -3.72 9.17 9.03
C TYR A 205 -2.83 9.00 7.81
N GLU A 206 -3.35 9.09 6.58
CA GLU A 206 -2.52 8.93 5.39
C GLU A 206 -1.81 10.24 5.01
N PRO A 207 -0.61 10.18 4.42
CA PRO A 207 0.16 11.38 4.13
C PRO A 207 -0.54 12.24 3.07
N MET A 208 -0.86 13.47 3.38
CA MET A 208 -1.51 14.42 2.47
C MET A 208 -0.74 14.60 1.16
N LEU A 209 0.60 14.46 1.23
CA LEU A 209 1.48 14.51 0.05
C LEU A 209 1.16 13.42 -0.98
N ALA A 210 0.62 12.28 -0.56
CA ALA A 210 0.23 11.17 -1.44
C ALA A 210 -1.22 11.29 -1.95
N LEU A 211 -2.00 12.23 -1.43
CA LEU A 211 -3.42 12.39 -1.75
C LEU A 211 -3.70 13.61 -2.63
N ASP A 212 -3.12 14.77 -2.27
CA ASP A 212 -3.46 16.09 -2.85
C ASP A 212 -2.91 16.29 -4.26
N GLY A 213 -3.77 16.07 -5.27
CA GLY A 213 -3.53 16.33 -6.69
C GLY A 213 -3.73 17.81 -7.11
N LYS A 214 -3.86 18.74 -6.14
CA LYS A 214 -4.08 20.16 -6.31
C LYS A 214 -5.52 20.49 -6.76
N GLU A 215 -5.70 21.68 -7.38
CA GLU A 215 -7.00 22.29 -7.64
C GLU A 215 -7.95 21.39 -8.44
N ASP A 216 -7.45 20.75 -9.49
CA ASP A 216 -8.24 19.92 -10.41
C ASP A 216 -7.89 18.41 -10.37
N GLY A 217 -7.05 17.99 -9.42
CA GLY A 217 -6.57 16.59 -9.31
C GLY A 217 -5.63 16.15 -10.44
N LEU A 218 -5.37 16.99 -11.43
CA LEU A 218 -4.61 16.63 -12.63
C LEU A 218 -3.19 17.22 -12.68
N TYR A 219 -2.78 17.92 -11.65
CA TYR A 219 -1.50 18.63 -11.63
C TYR A 219 -0.31 17.72 -11.95
N PHE A 220 -0.20 16.59 -11.27
CA PHE A 220 0.90 15.65 -11.47
C PHE A 220 0.78 14.90 -12.80
N TYR A 221 -0.42 14.50 -13.20
CA TYR A 221 -0.65 13.87 -14.51
C TYR A 221 -0.18 14.75 -15.67
N LYS A 222 -0.52 16.05 -15.66
CA LYS A 222 -0.10 17.00 -16.68
C LYS A 222 1.43 17.13 -16.76
N LYS A 223 2.12 17.15 -15.60
CA LYS A 223 3.58 17.19 -15.55
C LYS A 223 4.19 15.89 -16.07
N ILE A 224 3.72 14.74 -15.56
CA ILE A 224 4.25 13.42 -15.94
C ILE A 224 4.10 13.21 -17.45
N ILE A 225 2.91 13.39 -18.01
CA ILE A 225 2.65 13.22 -19.46
C ILE A 225 3.55 14.14 -20.31
N LYS A 226 3.74 15.38 -19.87
CA LYS A 226 4.59 16.35 -20.60
C LYS A 226 6.04 15.94 -20.62
N GLU A 227 6.56 15.41 -19.52
CA GLU A 227 8.00 15.14 -19.34
C GLU A 227 8.39 13.71 -19.73
N ALA A 228 7.50 12.71 -19.54
CA ALA A 228 7.76 11.29 -19.76
C ALA A 228 8.35 10.99 -21.15
N LYS A 229 7.91 11.72 -22.18
CA LYS A 229 8.43 11.56 -23.57
C LYS A 229 9.96 11.71 -23.69
N ASN A 230 10.60 12.42 -22.75
CA ASN A 230 12.05 12.64 -22.76
C ASN A 230 12.81 11.45 -22.12
N TYR A 231 12.08 10.58 -21.44
CA TYR A 231 12.60 9.43 -20.68
C TYR A 231 12.08 8.09 -21.20
N LEU A 232 11.22 8.08 -22.22
CA LEU A 232 10.75 6.85 -22.85
C LEU A 232 11.70 6.42 -23.98
N ASN A 233 12.02 5.13 -23.98
CA ASN A 233 12.65 4.48 -25.14
C ASN A 233 11.71 4.52 -26.34
N PRO A 234 12.22 4.37 -27.60
CA PRO A 234 11.35 4.13 -28.75
C PRO A 234 10.42 2.95 -28.49
N GLN A 235 9.10 3.16 -28.66
CA GLN A 235 8.04 2.20 -28.35
C GLN A 235 7.82 1.94 -26.84
N GLY A 236 8.42 2.72 -25.95
CA GLY A 236 8.15 2.69 -24.52
C GLY A 236 6.72 3.13 -24.20
N MET A 237 6.20 2.66 -23.05
CA MET A 237 4.84 2.88 -22.58
C MET A 237 4.85 3.77 -21.33
N LEU A 238 3.82 4.63 -21.20
CA LEU A 238 3.48 5.38 -19.99
C LEU A 238 2.10 4.95 -19.52
#